data_2e10d03aa7ae3735911c32a84f732bf7
#
_entry.id   2e10d03aa7ae3735911c32a84f732bf7
#
_cell.length_a   1.000
_cell.length_b   1.000
_cell.length_c   1.000
_cell.angle_alpha   90.00
_cell.angle_beta   90.00
_cell.angle_gamma   90.00
#
_symmetry.space_group_name_H-M   'P 1'
#
loop_
_entity.id
_entity.type
_entity.pdbx_description
1 polymer ?
#
loop_
_entity_poly.entity_id
_entity_poly.type
_entity_poly.pdbx_seq_one_letter_code
_entity_poly.pdbx_strand_id
1 'polypeptide(L)'
;MTDTNNTPGQTFDMTASMQRYYADRQRYEALSASIRPANKKVLFDVLAAADIAQVIVTFDGFGDSGQVEDVSALSGGKSVDLPKGQTSLSRASWGTEEVTEHSMTIEEAVEQLAYDFLAETHPGWENNDGAYGEFTFDVKSRVITLDHNERYTATESYEHTF
;
A
#
# COMPACT_ATOMS: atom_id res chain seq x y z
N MET A 1 34.66 0.39 53.48
CA MET A 1 34.53 1.21 52.21
C MET A 1 33.70 0.43 51.24
N THR A 2 32.47 0.79 51.16
CA THR A 2 31.52 0.20 50.17
C THR A 2 31.23 1.27 49.15
N ASP A 3 31.88 1.14 48.01
CA ASP A 3 31.51 1.92 46.83
C ASP A 3 30.25 1.32 46.23
N THR A 4 29.12 1.95 46.55
CA THR A 4 27.88 1.72 45.86
C THR A 4 27.85 2.67 44.65
N ASN A 5 28.43 2.24 43.55
CA ASN A 5 28.24 2.87 42.28
C ASN A 5 26.85 2.42 41.74
N ASN A 6 25.82 3.05 42.29
CA ASN A 6 24.47 2.92 41.76
C ASN A 6 24.31 3.94 40.64
N THR A 7 24.67 3.55 39.44
CA THR A 7 24.24 4.27 38.21
C THR A 7 22.73 4.13 38.15
N PRO A 8 21.94 5.22 38.19
CA PRO A 8 20.50 5.11 37.98
C PRO A 8 20.29 4.54 36.57
N GLY A 9 19.75 3.32 36.49
CA GLY A 9 19.32 2.76 35.25
C GLY A 9 18.40 3.76 34.57
N GLN A 10 18.69 4.12 33.32
CA GLN A 10 17.79 4.89 32.49
C GLN A 10 16.48 4.12 32.43
N THR A 11 15.49 4.59 33.17
CA THR A 11 14.13 4.10 33.03
C THR A 11 13.68 4.47 31.61
N PHE A 12 13.48 3.46 30.79
CA PHE A 12 12.94 3.65 29.42
C PHE A 12 11.56 4.29 29.58
N ASP A 13 11.42 5.54 29.15
CA ASP A 13 10.15 6.25 29.20
C ASP A 13 9.27 5.79 28.04
N MET A 14 8.45 4.78 28.28
CA MET A 14 7.49 4.22 27.34
C MET A 14 6.54 5.30 26.79
N THR A 15 6.14 6.27 27.61
CA THR A 15 5.20 7.33 27.19
C THR A 15 5.83 8.25 26.17
N ALA A 16 7.07 8.71 26.41
CA ALA A 16 7.79 9.56 25.46
C ALA A 16 8.11 8.83 24.17
N SER A 17 8.43 7.53 24.25
CA SER A 17 8.66 6.67 23.08
C SER A 17 7.41 6.50 22.22
N MET A 18 6.26 6.26 22.84
CA MET A 18 4.97 6.15 22.14
C MET A 18 4.56 7.47 21.51
N GLN A 19 4.75 8.59 22.20
CA GLN A 19 4.45 9.93 21.66
C GLN A 19 5.30 10.22 20.42
N ARG A 20 6.57 9.87 20.41
CA ARG A 20 7.45 9.99 19.24
C ARG A 20 6.98 9.12 18.09
N TYR A 21 6.62 7.88 18.35
CA TYR A 21 6.10 6.96 17.35
C TYR A 21 4.83 7.52 16.69
N TYR A 22 3.87 8.00 17.47
CA TYR A 22 2.64 8.59 16.92
C TYR A 22 2.91 9.86 16.12
N ALA A 23 3.84 10.71 16.56
CA ALA A 23 4.22 11.90 15.82
C ALA A 23 4.90 11.56 14.50
N ASP A 24 5.82 10.60 14.48
CA ASP A 24 6.49 10.11 13.29
C ASP A 24 5.50 9.46 12.32
N ARG A 25 4.56 8.69 12.85
CA ARG A 25 3.49 8.08 12.05
C ARG A 25 2.63 9.12 11.37
N GLN A 26 2.15 10.11 12.09
CA GLN A 26 1.34 11.20 11.52
C GLN A 26 2.10 11.97 10.43
N ARG A 27 3.38 12.25 10.66
CA ARG A 27 4.23 12.91 9.68
C ARG A 27 4.41 12.07 8.42
N TYR A 28 4.69 10.79 8.58
CA TYR A 28 4.84 9.85 7.47
C TYR A 28 3.55 9.71 6.66
N GLU A 29 2.41 9.56 7.31
CA GLU A 29 1.09 9.46 6.65
C GLU A 29 0.75 10.74 5.91
N ALA A 30 0.96 11.91 6.51
CA ALA A 30 0.72 13.20 5.88
C ALA A 30 1.62 13.43 4.66
N LEU A 31 2.91 13.10 4.77
CA LEU A 31 3.86 13.22 3.67
C LEU A 31 3.54 12.25 2.54
N SER A 32 3.22 11.00 2.86
CA SER A 32 2.78 9.99 1.89
C SER A 32 1.53 10.45 1.14
N ALA A 33 0.55 11.00 1.84
CA ALA A 33 -0.65 11.55 1.23
C ALA A 33 -0.34 12.73 0.31
N SER A 34 0.61 13.59 0.69
CA SER A 34 0.98 14.79 -0.10
C SER A 34 1.65 14.47 -1.43
N ILE A 35 2.42 13.37 -1.50
CA ILE A 35 3.13 12.97 -2.72
C ILE A 35 2.27 12.14 -3.68
N ARG A 36 1.17 11.60 -3.21
CA ARG A 36 0.32 10.69 -3.98
C ARG A 36 -0.25 11.29 -5.27
N PRO A 37 -0.77 12.53 -5.28
CA PRO A 37 -1.27 13.14 -6.51
C PRO A 37 -0.19 13.26 -7.60
N ALA A 38 1.05 13.56 -7.23
CA ALA A 38 2.16 13.66 -8.17
C ALA A 38 2.54 12.28 -8.74
N ASN A 39 2.59 11.24 -7.90
CA ASN A 39 2.83 9.86 -8.33
C ASN A 39 1.74 9.36 -9.27
N LYS A 40 0.49 9.64 -8.95
CA LYS A 40 -0.66 9.32 -9.79
C LYS A 40 -0.54 10.00 -11.15
N LYS A 41 -0.19 11.28 -11.18
CA LYS A 41 0.01 12.04 -12.42
C LYS A 41 1.11 11.44 -13.29
N VAL A 42 2.26 11.14 -12.70
CA VAL A 42 3.39 10.52 -13.41
C VAL A 42 2.98 9.22 -14.09
N LEU A 43 2.30 8.34 -13.36
CA LEU A 43 1.85 7.06 -13.90
C LEU A 43 0.82 7.23 -15.01
N PHE A 44 -0.22 8.04 -14.82
CA PHE A 44 -1.23 8.27 -15.85
C PHE A 44 -0.68 8.95 -17.10
N ASP A 45 0.29 9.84 -16.97
CA ASP A 45 0.96 10.46 -18.11
C ASP A 45 1.69 9.41 -18.97
N VAL A 46 2.39 8.47 -18.34
CA VAL A 46 3.07 7.36 -19.03
C VAL A 46 2.08 6.42 -19.70
N LEU A 47 1.01 6.05 -19.01
CA LEU A 47 -0.02 5.16 -19.56
C LEU A 47 -0.76 5.82 -20.74
N ALA A 48 -1.10 7.10 -20.62
CA ALA A 48 -1.74 7.85 -21.69
C ALA A 48 -0.85 7.99 -22.93
N ALA A 49 0.45 8.24 -22.74
CA ALA A 49 1.41 8.32 -23.84
C ALA A 49 1.57 7.00 -24.60
N ALA A 50 1.28 5.87 -23.96
CA ALA A 50 1.31 4.53 -24.55
C ALA A 50 -0.05 4.05 -25.09
N ASP A 51 -1.04 4.93 -25.16
CA ASP A 51 -2.41 4.62 -25.61
C ASP A 51 -3.10 3.52 -24.77
N ILE A 52 -2.72 3.38 -23.51
CA ILE A 52 -3.41 2.49 -22.58
C ILE A 52 -4.72 3.16 -22.14
N ALA A 53 -5.83 2.46 -22.29
CA ALA A 53 -7.14 2.95 -21.85
C ALA A 53 -7.43 2.62 -20.39
N GLN A 54 -7.00 1.43 -19.95
CA GLN A 54 -7.33 0.90 -18.63
C GLN A 54 -6.24 -0.06 -18.14
N VAL A 55 -5.98 -0.04 -16.85
CA VAL A 55 -5.16 -1.05 -16.18
C VAL A 55 -5.96 -1.68 -15.05
N ILE A 56 -5.99 -3.00 -15.00
CA ILE A 56 -6.67 -3.79 -13.98
C ILE A 56 -5.64 -4.52 -13.16
N VAL A 57 -5.72 -4.34 -11.83
CA VAL A 57 -4.82 -4.97 -10.86
C VAL A 57 -5.64 -5.81 -9.92
N THR A 58 -5.40 -7.10 -9.87
CA THR A 58 -6.02 -8.01 -8.92
C THR A 58 -5.09 -8.32 -7.77
N PHE A 59 -5.63 -8.44 -6.58
CA PHE A 59 -4.88 -8.77 -5.37
C PHE A 59 -5.62 -9.80 -4.52
N ASP A 60 -4.86 -10.57 -3.76
CA ASP A 60 -5.38 -11.56 -2.82
C ASP A 60 -4.43 -11.70 -1.63
N GLY A 61 -4.98 -11.84 -0.44
CA GLY A 61 -4.21 -12.04 0.77
C GLY A 61 -5.00 -12.79 1.83
N PHE A 62 -4.30 -13.62 2.59
CA PHE A 62 -4.81 -14.34 3.76
C PHE A 62 -3.63 -14.82 4.62
N GLY A 63 -3.89 -15.11 5.88
CA GLY A 63 -2.87 -15.68 6.76
C GLY A 63 -1.63 -14.80 6.89
N ASP A 64 -1.82 -13.49 7.02
CA ASP A 64 -0.78 -12.47 7.18
C ASP A 64 0.15 -12.31 5.97
N SER A 65 -0.25 -12.81 4.81
CA SER A 65 0.48 -12.69 3.54
C SER A 65 -0.46 -12.27 2.42
N GLY A 66 -0.07 -11.28 1.64
CA GLY A 66 -0.87 -10.81 0.52
C GLY A 66 0.00 -10.21 -0.59
N GLN A 67 -0.51 -10.30 -1.81
CA GLN A 67 0.19 -9.84 -3.00
C GLN A 67 -0.76 -9.41 -4.11
N VAL A 68 -0.21 -8.64 -5.03
CA VAL A 68 -0.81 -8.44 -6.35
C VAL A 68 -0.66 -9.73 -7.14
N GLU A 69 -1.77 -10.23 -7.66
CA GLU A 69 -1.83 -11.48 -8.43
C GLU A 69 -1.63 -11.25 -9.92
N ASP A 70 -2.20 -10.17 -10.46
CA ASP A 70 -2.15 -9.88 -11.89
C ASP A 70 -2.25 -8.39 -12.16
N VAL A 71 -1.56 -7.94 -13.20
CA VAL A 71 -1.65 -6.60 -13.77
C VAL A 71 -1.91 -6.72 -15.26
N SER A 72 -3.07 -6.25 -15.71
CA SER A 72 -3.49 -6.32 -17.10
C SER A 72 -3.73 -4.93 -17.66
N ALA A 73 -3.25 -4.66 -18.87
CA ALA A 73 -3.51 -3.41 -19.57
C ALA A 73 -4.46 -3.65 -20.76
N LEU A 74 -5.36 -2.70 -20.99
CA LEU A 74 -6.33 -2.73 -22.08
C LEU A 74 -6.23 -1.47 -22.94
N SER A 75 -6.35 -1.64 -24.23
CA SER A 75 -6.46 -0.56 -25.21
C SER A 75 -7.49 -0.93 -26.25
N GLY A 76 -8.52 -0.08 -26.42
CA GLY A 76 -9.60 -0.36 -27.35
C GLY A 76 -10.34 -1.69 -27.09
N GLY A 77 -10.45 -2.10 -25.81
CA GLY A 77 -11.08 -3.36 -25.41
C GLY A 77 -10.23 -4.60 -25.61
N LYS A 78 -8.98 -4.45 -26.02
CA LYS A 78 -8.04 -5.56 -26.23
C LYS A 78 -6.94 -5.53 -25.17
N SER A 79 -6.52 -6.72 -24.73
CA SER A 79 -5.35 -6.88 -23.87
C SER A 79 -4.08 -6.46 -24.61
N VAL A 80 -3.30 -5.59 -24.00
CA VAL A 80 -2.01 -5.11 -24.53
C VAL A 80 -0.95 -5.19 -23.44
N ASP A 81 0.31 -5.16 -23.85
CA ASP A 81 1.42 -5.09 -22.91
C ASP A 81 1.55 -3.68 -22.31
N LEU A 82 1.98 -3.59 -21.07
CA LEU A 82 2.41 -2.33 -20.48
C LEU A 82 3.64 -1.79 -21.20
N PRO A 83 3.80 -0.45 -21.26
CA PRO A 83 4.99 0.14 -21.88
C PRO A 83 6.25 -0.37 -21.22
N LYS A 84 7.27 -0.62 -22.03
CA LYS A 84 8.62 -0.92 -21.54
C LYS A 84 9.30 0.37 -21.11
N GLY A 85 10.27 0.24 -20.21
CA GLY A 85 11.02 1.36 -19.69
C GLY A 85 10.74 1.57 -18.22
N GLN A 86 11.18 2.72 -17.72
CA GLN A 86 11.12 3.05 -16.31
C GLN A 86 10.44 4.39 -16.08
N THR A 87 9.87 4.53 -14.90
CA THR A 87 9.34 5.75 -14.36
C THR A 87 9.85 5.94 -12.94
N SER A 88 9.71 7.13 -12.38
CA SER A 88 10.10 7.43 -11.01
C SER A 88 8.91 7.84 -10.18
N LEU A 89 8.75 7.20 -9.04
CA LEU A 89 7.77 7.58 -8.02
C LEU A 89 8.48 8.13 -6.79
N SER A 90 7.84 9.10 -6.16
CA SER A 90 8.31 9.67 -4.90
C SER A 90 7.87 8.82 -3.72
N ARG A 91 8.72 8.71 -2.70
CA ARG A 91 8.44 8.03 -1.44
C ARG A 91 8.81 8.88 -0.24
N ALA A 92 7.94 8.85 0.76
CA ALA A 92 8.26 9.37 2.08
C ALA A 92 9.13 8.39 2.84
N SER A 93 10.03 8.91 3.67
CA SER A 93 10.85 8.13 4.59
C SER A 93 10.32 8.26 6.02
N TRP A 94 10.31 7.15 6.75
CA TRP A 94 9.88 7.16 8.14
C TRP A 94 10.84 8.00 9.02
N GLY A 95 10.26 8.80 9.91
CA GLY A 95 11.01 9.58 10.88
C GLY A 95 11.74 10.82 10.33
N THR A 96 11.55 11.12 9.05
CA THR A 96 12.15 12.30 8.38
C THR A 96 11.13 13.07 7.56
N GLU A 97 11.50 14.26 7.11
CA GLU A 97 10.72 15.04 6.14
C GLU A 97 11.22 14.83 4.70
N GLU A 98 12.13 13.90 4.50
CA GLU A 98 12.72 13.64 3.21
C GLU A 98 11.78 12.87 2.30
N VAL A 99 11.73 13.29 1.05
CA VAL A 99 11.09 12.58 -0.05
C VAL A 99 12.18 12.12 -1.00
N THR A 100 12.20 10.82 -1.27
CA THR A 100 13.15 10.22 -2.22
C THR A 100 12.43 9.75 -3.47
N GLU A 101 13.13 9.75 -4.60
CA GLU A 101 12.62 9.23 -5.86
C GLU A 101 13.20 7.84 -6.12
N HIS A 102 12.34 6.93 -6.57
CA HIS A 102 12.70 5.56 -6.90
C HIS A 102 12.33 5.26 -8.34
N SER A 103 13.33 4.87 -9.13
CA SER A 103 13.12 4.41 -10.50
C SER A 103 12.64 2.96 -10.50
N MET A 104 11.64 2.66 -11.30
CA MET A 104 11.03 1.33 -11.38
C MET A 104 10.37 1.12 -12.75
N THR A 105 10.04 -0.12 -13.06
CA THR A 105 9.25 -0.43 -14.26
C THR A 105 7.84 0.13 -14.15
N ILE A 106 7.14 0.24 -15.25
CA ILE A 106 5.75 0.72 -15.25
C ILE A 106 4.84 -0.24 -14.47
N GLU A 107 5.05 -1.55 -14.61
CA GLU A 107 4.33 -2.56 -13.84
C GLU A 107 4.55 -2.40 -12.33
N GLU A 108 5.80 -2.26 -11.91
CA GLU A 108 6.15 -2.01 -10.50
C GLU A 108 5.51 -0.72 -9.98
N ALA A 109 5.44 0.32 -10.80
CA ALA A 109 4.79 1.59 -10.43
C ALA A 109 3.28 1.42 -10.23
N VAL A 110 2.62 0.64 -11.07
CA VAL A 110 1.19 0.29 -10.91
C VAL A 110 0.98 -0.49 -9.61
N GLU A 111 1.78 -1.51 -9.37
CA GLU A 111 1.72 -2.32 -8.14
C GLU A 111 1.99 -1.46 -6.89
N GLN A 112 2.97 -0.58 -6.95
CA GLN A 112 3.30 0.30 -5.82
C GLN A 112 2.13 1.20 -5.44
N LEU A 113 1.46 1.81 -6.42
CA LEU A 113 0.27 2.61 -6.15
C LEU A 113 -0.87 1.78 -5.58
N ALA A 114 -1.08 0.56 -6.08
CA ALA A 114 -2.09 -0.35 -5.55
C ALA A 114 -1.82 -0.68 -4.07
N TYR A 115 -0.58 -1.03 -3.72
CA TYR A 115 -0.20 -1.28 -2.33
C TYR A 115 -0.34 -0.04 -1.45
N ASP A 116 0.02 1.13 -1.94
CA ASP A 116 -0.11 2.39 -1.21
C ASP A 116 -1.57 2.70 -0.89
N PHE A 117 -2.48 2.49 -1.84
CA PHE A 117 -3.91 2.67 -1.62
C PHE A 117 -4.52 1.64 -0.68
N LEU A 118 -4.08 0.37 -0.74
CA LEU A 118 -4.49 -0.66 0.22
C LEU A 118 -4.02 -0.33 1.63
N ALA A 119 -2.78 0.09 1.79
CA ALA A 119 -2.24 0.48 3.10
C ALA A 119 -2.97 1.69 3.70
N GLU A 120 -3.43 2.62 2.87
CA GLU A 120 -4.17 3.79 3.29
C GLU A 120 -5.61 3.47 3.70
N THR A 121 -6.31 2.69 2.89
CA THR A 121 -7.75 2.45 3.03
C THR A 121 -8.07 1.23 3.88
N HIS A 122 -7.27 0.18 3.79
CA HIS A 122 -7.47 -1.12 4.44
C HIS A 122 -6.16 -1.66 5.02
N PRO A 123 -5.53 -0.96 6.00
CA PRO A 123 -4.30 -1.45 6.60
C PRO A 123 -4.53 -2.83 7.24
N GLY A 124 -3.59 -3.75 7.01
CA GLY A 124 -3.72 -5.13 7.48
C GLY A 124 -4.69 -6.00 6.65
N TRP A 125 -4.96 -5.63 5.41
CA TRP A 125 -5.88 -6.32 4.51
C TRP A 125 -5.54 -7.81 4.29
N GLU A 126 -4.29 -8.20 4.46
CA GLU A 126 -3.79 -9.57 4.33
C GLU A 126 -3.97 -10.41 5.58
N ASN A 127 -4.35 -9.80 6.71
CA ASN A 127 -4.39 -10.49 8.01
C ASN A 127 -5.65 -11.37 8.16
N ASN A 128 -5.52 -12.43 8.97
CA ASN A 128 -6.60 -13.39 9.29
C ASN A 128 -7.19 -14.05 8.04
N ASP A 129 -8.50 -13.95 7.85
CA ASP A 129 -9.19 -14.50 6.68
C ASP A 129 -8.86 -13.72 5.40
N GLY A 130 -8.30 -12.53 5.55
CA GLY A 130 -7.76 -11.73 4.47
C GLY A 130 -8.80 -11.00 3.66
N ALA A 131 -8.33 -10.55 2.49
CA ALA A 131 -9.13 -9.79 1.55
C ALA A 131 -8.67 -10.07 0.12
N TYR A 132 -9.53 -9.77 -0.82
CA TYR A 132 -9.22 -9.84 -2.24
C TYR A 132 -9.96 -8.73 -2.98
N GLY A 133 -9.53 -8.46 -4.16
CA GLY A 133 -10.22 -7.46 -4.96
C GLY A 133 -9.47 -7.02 -6.20
N GLU A 134 -9.86 -5.86 -6.67
CA GLU A 134 -9.43 -5.35 -7.95
C GLU A 134 -9.34 -3.83 -7.92
N PHE A 135 -8.26 -3.31 -8.48
CA PHE A 135 -8.15 -1.90 -8.84
C PHE A 135 -8.42 -1.74 -10.34
N THR A 136 -9.13 -0.70 -10.68
CA THR A 136 -9.30 -0.26 -12.06
C THR A 136 -8.72 1.14 -12.20
N PHE A 137 -7.68 1.26 -13.03
CA PHE A 137 -7.06 2.52 -13.39
C PHE A 137 -7.66 2.97 -14.73
N ASP A 138 -8.59 3.90 -14.70
CA ASP A 138 -9.17 4.50 -15.91
C ASP A 138 -8.26 5.65 -16.36
N VAL A 139 -7.58 5.46 -17.48
CA VAL A 139 -6.55 6.41 -17.95
C VAL A 139 -7.16 7.69 -18.47
N LYS A 140 -8.28 7.62 -19.17
CA LYS A 140 -8.93 8.80 -19.74
C LYS A 140 -9.46 9.74 -18.66
N SER A 141 -10.15 9.21 -17.66
CA SER A 141 -10.70 9.99 -16.55
C SER A 141 -9.69 10.25 -15.44
N ARG A 142 -8.58 9.49 -15.42
CA ARG A 142 -7.55 9.48 -14.36
C ARG A 142 -8.14 9.16 -12.99
N VAL A 143 -9.08 8.22 -12.98
CA VAL A 143 -9.75 7.71 -11.78
C VAL A 143 -9.25 6.30 -11.49
N ILE A 144 -8.94 6.05 -10.22
CA ILE A 144 -8.60 4.72 -9.72
C ILE A 144 -9.75 4.26 -8.81
N THR A 145 -10.34 3.13 -9.15
CA THR A 145 -11.42 2.52 -8.37
C THR A 145 -10.91 1.25 -7.71
N LEU A 146 -11.19 1.10 -6.42
CA LEU A 146 -10.89 -0.11 -5.65
C LEU A 146 -12.20 -0.84 -5.33
N ASP A 147 -12.29 -2.08 -5.78
CA ASP A 147 -13.27 -3.05 -5.32
C ASP A 147 -12.57 -3.95 -4.31
N HIS A 148 -12.91 -3.81 -3.02
CA HIS A 148 -12.26 -4.49 -1.91
C HIS A 148 -13.25 -5.39 -1.19
N ASN A 149 -12.90 -6.66 -1.05
CA ASN A 149 -13.74 -7.68 -0.44
C ASN A 149 -12.99 -8.31 0.75
N GLU A 150 -13.56 -8.20 1.92
CA GLU A 150 -13.02 -8.85 3.12
C GLU A 150 -13.67 -10.21 3.32
N ARG A 151 -12.85 -11.20 3.67
CA ARG A 151 -13.33 -12.54 4.01
C ARG A 151 -13.55 -12.64 5.51
N TYR A 152 -14.57 -13.39 5.88
CA TYR A 152 -14.82 -13.75 7.28
C TYR A 152 -15.28 -15.19 7.37
N THR A 153 -14.98 -15.83 8.50
CA THR A 153 -15.43 -17.18 8.81
C THR A 153 -16.73 -17.10 9.59
N ALA A 154 -17.78 -17.77 9.11
CA ALA A 154 -19.04 -17.96 9.83
C ALA A 154 -19.14 -19.39 10.32
N THR A 155 -19.70 -19.58 11.51
CA THR A 155 -19.90 -20.90 12.11
C THR A 155 -21.37 -21.10 12.46
N GLU A 156 -21.95 -22.20 12.02
CA GLU A 156 -23.24 -22.66 12.47
C GLU A 156 -23.04 -23.89 13.38
N SER A 157 -23.65 -23.84 14.56
CA SER A 157 -23.51 -24.92 15.56
C SER A 157 -24.79 -25.71 15.68
N TYR A 158 -24.64 -27.02 15.68
CA TYR A 158 -25.74 -27.96 15.86
C TYR A 158 -25.38 -28.93 16.99
N GLU A 159 -26.34 -29.22 17.88
CA GLU A 159 -26.18 -30.19 18.93
C GLU A 159 -27.19 -31.32 18.73
N HIS A 160 -26.73 -32.56 18.82
CA HIS A 160 -27.54 -33.76 18.71
C HIS A 160 -27.29 -34.68 19.90
N THR A 161 -28.35 -35.23 20.44
CA THR A 161 -28.31 -36.27 21.51
C THR A 161 -28.89 -37.54 20.99
N PHE A 162 -28.23 -38.68 21.25
CA PHE A 162 -28.62 -40.01 20.78
C PHE A 162 -28.88 -40.95 21.96
#